data_c137da5351a5495f4403061ef747ecfb
#
_entry.id   c137da5351a5495f4403061ef747ecfb
#
_cell.length_a   1.000
_cell.length_b   1.000
_cell.length_c   1.000
_cell.angle_alpha   90.00
_cell.angle_beta   90.00
_cell.angle_gamma   90.00
#
_symmetry.space_group_name_H-M   'P 1'
#
loop_
_entity.id
_entity.type
_entity.pdbx_description
1 polymer ?
#
loop_
_entity_poly.entity_id
_entity_poly.type
_entity_poly.pdbx_seq_one_letter_code
_entity_poly.pdbx_strand_id
1 'polypeptide(L)'
;MIDITWEDVAMKNILFFGDSNTYGYKPDKSGRYDYDVRWTGRIANLLGNEYNIIEEGLCGRTTIFPDAVRDARKGIDLIGVVVESHKPVDVIAIMLGTNDCKTEFHADAKTIAKGMEAVARKANKTAGEHAKIVIISPIHLGKGVGEEGFDPEFLSLIHISEPTRPLYIS
;
A
#
# COMPACT_ATOMS: atom_id res chain seq x y z
N MET A 1 11.49 30.27 38.31
CA MET A 1 12.04 29.15 37.50
C MET A 1 10.82 28.44 36.93
N ILE A 2 10.53 28.63 35.66
CA ILE A 2 9.37 27.99 35.00
C ILE A 2 9.85 26.60 34.59
N ASP A 3 9.32 25.57 35.25
CA ASP A 3 9.57 24.18 34.94
C ASP A 3 8.81 23.87 33.64
N ILE A 4 9.51 23.93 32.53
CA ILE A 4 8.94 23.51 31.24
C ILE A 4 9.06 21.98 31.20
N THR A 5 8.01 21.31 31.69
CA THR A 5 7.84 19.89 31.41
C THR A 5 7.55 19.75 29.92
N TRP A 6 8.55 19.31 29.18
CA TRP A 6 8.33 18.81 27.82
C TRP A 6 7.44 17.58 27.98
N GLU A 7 6.13 17.72 27.74
CA GLU A 7 5.30 16.55 27.48
C GLU A 7 5.91 15.91 26.23
N ASP A 8 6.44 14.71 26.38
CA ASP A 8 6.88 13.87 25.27
C ASP A 8 5.67 13.63 24.36
N VAL A 9 5.50 14.46 23.36
CA VAL A 9 4.54 14.19 22.29
C VAL A 9 5.10 12.99 21.56
N ALA A 10 4.63 11.80 21.93
CA ALA A 10 5.07 10.56 21.32
C ALA A 10 4.83 10.66 19.80
N MET A 11 5.92 10.54 19.03
CA MET A 11 5.87 10.57 17.58
C MET A 11 4.95 9.46 17.08
N LYS A 12 3.98 9.81 16.22
CA LYS A 12 3.02 8.86 15.65
C LYS A 12 3.62 8.11 14.48
N ASN A 13 3.50 6.80 14.48
CA ASN A 13 4.00 5.92 13.42
C ASN A 13 2.94 5.67 12.36
N ILE A 14 3.23 6.02 11.11
CA ILE A 14 2.39 5.75 9.94
C ILE A 14 3.10 4.75 9.04
N LEU A 15 2.51 3.58 8.88
CA LEU A 15 3.01 2.53 8.01
C LEU A 15 2.28 2.57 6.66
N PHE A 16 3.02 2.77 5.58
CA PHE A 16 2.52 2.67 4.21
C PHE A 16 2.86 1.30 3.61
N PHE A 17 1.86 0.43 3.53
CA PHE A 17 2.01 -0.91 2.95
C PHE A 17 1.46 -0.94 1.54
N GLY A 18 2.31 -1.23 0.53
CA GLY A 18 1.87 -1.18 -0.86
C GLY A 18 2.79 -1.90 -1.84
N ASP A 19 2.55 -1.66 -3.11
CA ASP A 19 3.27 -2.23 -4.24
C ASP A 19 4.36 -1.30 -4.81
N SER A 20 4.62 -1.38 -6.11
CA SER A 20 5.59 -0.54 -6.83
C SER A 20 5.25 0.96 -6.77
N ASN A 21 3.98 1.32 -6.66
CA ASN A 21 3.55 2.71 -6.51
C ASN A 21 4.00 3.27 -5.16
N THR A 22 3.88 2.49 -4.10
CA THR A 22 4.37 2.86 -2.76
C THR A 22 5.89 2.80 -2.67
N TYR A 23 6.52 1.82 -3.33
CA TYR A 23 7.97 1.77 -3.47
C TYR A 23 8.53 2.99 -4.19
N GLY A 24 7.76 3.56 -5.12
CA GLY A 24 8.20 4.67 -5.99
C GLY A 24 9.05 4.18 -7.15
N TYR A 25 8.65 3.08 -7.79
CA TYR A 25 9.32 2.54 -8.97
C TYR A 25 9.14 3.47 -10.18
N LYS A 26 10.23 3.74 -10.91
CA LYS A 26 10.21 4.58 -12.10
C LYS A 26 9.70 3.81 -13.32
N PRO A 27 8.77 4.36 -14.13
CA PRO A 27 8.23 3.68 -15.31
C PRO A 27 9.27 3.32 -16.37
N ASP A 28 10.33 4.11 -16.46
CA ASP A 28 11.47 3.88 -17.36
C ASP A 28 12.43 2.78 -16.90
N LYS A 29 12.08 2.08 -15.82
CA LYS A 29 12.87 1.00 -15.21
C LYS A 29 14.24 1.44 -14.67
N SER A 30 14.50 2.75 -14.55
CA SER A 30 15.79 3.28 -14.07
C SER A 30 15.96 3.20 -12.54
N GLY A 31 14.98 2.64 -11.84
CA GLY A 31 15.08 2.38 -10.40
C GLY A 31 13.96 3.01 -9.58
N ARG A 32 14.28 3.61 -8.45
CA ARG A 32 13.37 4.19 -7.48
C ARG A 32 13.46 5.72 -7.52
N TYR A 33 12.31 6.41 -7.40
CA TYR A 33 12.28 7.85 -7.19
C TYR A 33 12.92 8.24 -5.85
N ASP A 34 13.49 9.43 -5.79
CA ASP A 34 14.00 10.02 -4.55
C ASP A 34 12.87 10.21 -3.53
N TYR A 35 13.23 10.27 -2.26
CA TYR A 35 12.26 10.25 -1.16
C TYR A 35 11.23 11.37 -1.26
N ASP A 36 11.65 12.58 -1.54
CA ASP A 36 10.82 13.78 -1.66
C ASP A 36 9.89 13.79 -2.90
N VAL A 37 10.19 12.93 -3.88
CA VAL A 37 9.36 12.73 -5.09
C VAL A 37 8.26 11.69 -4.86
N ARG A 38 8.55 10.65 -4.05
CA ARG A 38 7.57 9.62 -3.73
C ARG A 38 6.37 10.20 -2.98
N TRP A 39 5.16 9.71 -3.26
CA TRP A 39 3.97 10.20 -2.59
C TRP A 39 4.03 10.04 -1.05
N THR A 40 4.67 8.99 -0.56
CA THR A 40 4.91 8.73 0.86
C THR A 40 5.82 9.77 1.50
N GLY A 41 6.92 10.11 0.84
CA GLY A 41 7.84 11.16 1.28
C GLY A 41 7.21 12.56 1.21
N ARG A 42 6.37 12.81 0.19
CA ARG A 42 5.59 14.06 0.12
C ARG A 42 4.60 14.20 1.27
N ILE A 43 3.94 13.10 1.66
CA ILE A 43 3.09 13.10 2.86
C ILE A 43 3.93 13.36 4.11
N ALA A 44 5.10 12.73 4.24
CA ALA A 44 6.00 12.99 5.36
C ALA A 44 6.33 14.48 5.50
N ASN A 45 6.69 15.13 4.39
CA ASN A 45 6.99 16.57 4.36
C ASN A 45 5.78 17.44 4.74
N LEU A 46 4.56 17.01 4.41
CA LEU A 46 3.33 17.73 4.75
C LEU A 46 2.94 17.55 6.23
N LEU A 47 3.19 16.37 6.79
CA LEU A 47 2.84 16.06 8.18
C LEU A 47 3.86 16.61 9.19
N GLY A 48 5.10 16.81 8.75
CA GLY A 48 6.18 17.32 9.62
C GLY A 48 6.72 16.30 10.61
N ASN A 49 7.47 16.79 11.61
CA ASN A 49 8.29 15.97 12.50
C ASN A 49 7.50 15.21 13.59
N GLU A 50 6.20 15.42 13.68
CA GLU A 50 5.36 14.71 14.66
C GLU A 50 5.01 13.28 14.20
N TYR A 51 5.35 12.95 12.96
CA TYR A 51 5.02 11.67 12.33
C TYR A 51 6.27 10.96 11.80
N ASN A 52 6.42 9.72 12.19
CA ASN A 52 7.41 8.81 11.63
C ASN A 52 6.77 8.01 10.49
N ILE A 53 7.32 8.12 9.29
CA ILE A 53 6.81 7.43 8.09
C ILE A 53 7.61 6.17 7.83
N ILE A 54 6.93 5.04 7.80
CA ILE A 54 7.48 3.72 7.53
C ILE A 54 7.01 3.28 6.15
N GLU A 55 7.93 3.18 5.20
CA GLU A 55 7.64 2.79 3.82
C GLU A 55 7.85 1.29 3.61
N GLU A 56 6.76 0.57 3.40
CA GLU A 56 6.73 -0.86 3.11
C GLU A 56 6.20 -1.14 1.70
N GLY A 57 6.74 -0.45 0.71
CA GLY A 57 6.47 -0.68 -0.71
C GLY A 57 7.31 -1.83 -1.27
N LEU A 58 6.70 -2.78 -1.98
CA LEU A 58 7.38 -3.89 -2.64
C LEU A 58 6.84 -4.11 -4.06
N CYS A 59 7.69 -3.93 -5.07
CA CYS A 59 7.29 -4.11 -6.48
C CYS A 59 6.68 -5.48 -6.73
N GLY A 60 5.52 -5.51 -7.38
CA GLY A 60 4.79 -6.74 -7.69
C GLY A 60 3.96 -7.30 -6.54
N ARG A 61 3.87 -6.61 -5.39
CA ARG A 61 3.02 -7.08 -4.29
C ARG A 61 1.55 -7.07 -4.68
N THR A 62 0.89 -8.20 -4.47
CA THR A 62 -0.54 -8.44 -4.64
C THR A 62 -1.25 -8.38 -3.28
N THR A 63 -2.58 -8.48 -3.27
CA THR A 63 -3.33 -8.71 -2.03
C THR A 63 -3.20 -10.16 -1.56
N ILE A 64 -3.68 -11.12 -2.36
CA ILE A 64 -3.79 -12.55 -1.97
C ILE A 64 -3.18 -13.52 -2.99
N PHE A 65 -2.75 -13.04 -4.15
CA PHE A 65 -2.22 -13.90 -5.22
C PHE A 65 -0.71 -14.13 -5.05
N PRO A 66 -0.23 -15.37 -5.21
CA PRO A 66 1.20 -15.63 -5.26
C PRO A 66 1.79 -15.16 -6.60
N ASP A 67 3.01 -14.66 -6.60
CA ASP A 67 3.77 -14.43 -7.82
C ASP A 67 4.53 -15.73 -8.16
N ALA A 68 4.45 -16.19 -9.40
CA ALA A 68 5.04 -17.47 -9.80
C ALA A 68 6.57 -17.43 -9.88
N VAL A 69 7.15 -16.24 -9.99
CA VAL A 69 8.59 -16.03 -10.23
C VAL A 69 9.30 -15.44 -9.01
N ARG A 70 8.61 -14.59 -8.26
CA ARG A 70 9.20 -13.83 -7.16
C ARG A 70 8.56 -14.21 -5.83
N ASP A 71 9.37 -14.65 -4.90
CA ASP A 71 8.93 -14.94 -3.55
C ASP A 71 8.40 -13.71 -2.82
N ALA A 72 7.58 -13.94 -1.79
CA ALA A 72 7.11 -12.93 -0.87
C ALA A 72 6.34 -11.76 -1.54
N ARG A 73 5.53 -12.04 -2.57
CA ARG A 73 4.68 -11.01 -3.21
C ARG A 73 3.25 -11.00 -2.70
N LYS A 74 2.82 -12.03 -2.00
CA LYS A 74 1.49 -12.18 -1.45
C LYS A 74 1.32 -11.34 -0.17
N GLY A 75 0.64 -10.21 -0.27
CA GLY A 75 0.53 -9.21 0.80
C GLY A 75 -0.10 -9.74 2.08
N ILE A 76 -1.11 -10.62 1.96
CA ILE A 76 -1.77 -11.23 3.11
C ILE A 76 -0.82 -12.04 4.01
N ASP A 77 0.23 -12.62 3.44
CA ASP A 77 1.19 -13.40 4.21
C ASP A 77 2.18 -12.51 4.96
N LEU A 78 2.45 -11.32 4.42
CA LEU A 78 3.48 -10.40 4.92
C LEU A 78 2.95 -9.35 5.89
N ILE A 79 1.72 -8.85 5.69
CA ILE A 79 1.21 -7.68 6.43
C ILE A 79 1.28 -7.88 7.95
N GLY A 80 1.00 -9.07 8.45
CA GLY A 80 1.08 -9.35 9.89
C GLY A 80 2.50 -9.20 10.43
N VAL A 81 3.48 -9.80 9.76
CA VAL A 81 4.89 -9.74 10.16
C VAL A 81 5.41 -8.30 10.11
N VAL A 82 5.09 -7.58 9.02
CA VAL A 82 5.49 -6.18 8.86
C VAL A 82 4.90 -5.31 9.97
N VAL A 83 3.60 -5.41 10.24
CA VAL A 83 2.96 -4.63 11.31
C VAL A 83 3.58 -4.98 12.67
N GLU A 84 3.81 -6.25 12.95
CA GLU A 84 4.37 -6.69 14.23
C GLU A 84 5.79 -6.18 14.45
N SER A 85 6.61 -6.15 13.40
CA SER A 85 8.00 -5.67 13.49
C SER A 85 8.12 -4.15 13.66
N HIS A 86 7.07 -3.40 13.32
CA HIS A 86 7.07 -1.93 13.42
C HIS A 86 6.21 -1.36 14.56
N LYS A 87 5.66 -2.21 15.44
CA LYS A 87 4.87 -1.73 16.58
C LYS A 87 5.69 -0.81 17.51
N PRO A 88 5.04 0.20 18.10
CA PRO A 88 3.65 0.60 17.93
C PRO A 88 3.39 1.32 16.61
N VAL A 89 2.23 1.06 15.97
CA VAL A 89 1.80 1.72 14.74
C VAL A 89 0.44 2.37 14.97
N ASP A 90 0.33 3.66 14.66
CA ASP A 90 -0.91 4.44 14.87
C ASP A 90 -1.81 4.42 13.64
N VAL A 91 -1.21 4.41 12.44
CA VAL A 91 -1.95 4.37 11.17
C VAL A 91 -1.29 3.37 10.22
N ILE A 92 -2.09 2.53 9.60
CA ILE A 92 -1.65 1.63 8.52
C ILE A 92 -2.43 2.00 7.26
N ALA A 93 -1.74 2.56 6.29
CA ALA A 93 -2.30 2.90 4.99
C ALA A 93 -1.90 1.83 3.97
N ILE A 94 -2.91 1.17 3.36
CA ILE A 94 -2.71 0.04 2.45
C ILE A 94 -3.12 0.45 1.04
N MET A 95 -2.18 0.39 0.10
CA MET A 95 -2.43 0.63 -1.33
C MET A 95 -1.95 -0.59 -2.13
N LEU A 96 -2.86 -1.49 -2.43
CA LEU A 96 -2.64 -2.72 -3.21
C LEU A 96 -3.80 -2.93 -4.19
N GLY A 97 -3.65 -3.90 -5.07
CA GLY A 97 -4.68 -4.28 -6.04
C GLY A 97 -4.24 -4.09 -7.49
N THR A 98 -3.26 -3.23 -7.76
CA THR A 98 -2.74 -3.04 -9.13
C THR A 98 -2.21 -4.35 -9.70
N ASN A 99 -1.37 -5.08 -8.95
CA ASN A 99 -0.80 -6.34 -9.43
C ASN A 99 -1.80 -7.49 -9.45
N ASP A 100 -2.87 -7.41 -8.66
CA ASP A 100 -3.98 -8.36 -8.70
C ASP A 100 -4.74 -8.30 -10.02
N CYS A 101 -4.63 -7.16 -10.70
CA CYS A 101 -5.17 -6.94 -12.03
C CYS A 101 -4.40 -7.64 -13.15
N LYS A 102 -3.35 -8.36 -12.91
CA LYS A 102 -2.64 -9.11 -13.96
C LYS A 102 -3.50 -10.21 -14.55
N THR A 103 -3.34 -10.40 -15.86
CA THR A 103 -4.12 -11.38 -16.63
C THR A 103 -4.00 -12.80 -16.10
N GLU A 104 -2.84 -13.15 -15.59
CA GLU A 104 -2.57 -14.49 -15.03
C GLU A 104 -3.48 -14.87 -13.85
N PHE A 105 -3.98 -13.89 -13.11
CA PHE A 105 -4.84 -14.15 -11.93
C PHE A 105 -6.32 -14.28 -12.29
N HIS A 106 -6.75 -13.85 -13.47
CA HIS A 106 -8.15 -13.87 -13.91
C HIS A 106 -9.12 -13.33 -12.84
N ALA A 107 -8.67 -12.34 -12.04
CA ALA A 107 -9.41 -11.81 -10.92
C ALA A 107 -10.37 -10.70 -11.36
N ASP A 108 -11.61 -10.79 -10.90
CA ASP A 108 -12.57 -9.69 -11.03
C ASP A 108 -12.41 -8.67 -9.88
N ALA A 109 -13.02 -7.50 -10.03
CA ALA A 109 -12.96 -6.44 -9.02
C ALA A 109 -13.45 -6.90 -7.64
N LYS A 110 -14.44 -7.79 -7.59
CA LYS A 110 -14.98 -8.33 -6.34
C LYS A 110 -13.96 -9.21 -5.62
N THR A 111 -13.22 -10.02 -6.35
CA THR A 111 -12.16 -10.87 -5.81
C THR A 111 -11.00 -10.03 -5.28
N ILE A 112 -10.59 -8.99 -6.02
CA ILE A 112 -9.55 -8.05 -5.59
C ILE A 112 -9.99 -7.29 -4.32
N ALA A 113 -11.23 -6.81 -4.28
CA ALA A 113 -11.78 -6.14 -3.11
C ALA A 113 -11.80 -7.03 -1.86
N LYS A 114 -12.17 -8.30 -2.00
CA LYS A 114 -12.10 -9.29 -0.91
C LYS A 114 -10.66 -9.56 -0.46
N GLY A 115 -9.72 -9.59 -1.40
CA GLY A 115 -8.30 -9.70 -1.09
C GLY A 115 -7.81 -8.52 -0.26
N MET A 116 -8.17 -7.30 -0.66
CA MET A 116 -7.85 -6.08 0.09
C MET A 116 -8.48 -6.09 1.48
N GLU A 117 -9.76 -6.49 1.59
CA GLU A 117 -10.44 -6.62 2.88
C GLU A 117 -9.71 -7.61 3.80
N ALA A 118 -9.28 -8.76 3.27
CA ALA A 118 -8.55 -9.75 4.06
C ALA A 118 -7.21 -9.19 4.58
N VAL A 119 -6.46 -8.47 3.75
CA VAL A 119 -5.20 -7.81 4.14
C VAL A 119 -5.47 -6.78 5.24
N ALA A 120 -6.48 -5.92 5.06
CA ALA A 120 -6.84 -4.89 6.01
C ALA A 120 -7.27 -5.46 7.37
N ARG A 121 -8.10 -6.51 7.36
CA ARG A 121 -8.52 -7.22 8.59
C ARG A 121 -7.34 -7.85 9.32
N LYS A 122 -6.39 -8.45 8.59
CA LYS A 122 -5.18 -9.01 9.20
C LYS A 122 -4.30 -7.92 9.79
N ALA A 123 -4.12 -6.80 9.09
CA ALA A 123 -3.40 -5.63 9.60
C ALA A 123 -4.01 -5.14 10.91
N ASN A 124 -5.33 -4.90 10.91
CA ASN A 124 -6.07 -4.43 12.09
C ASN A 124 -5.93 -5.39 13.28
N LYS A 125 -6.15 -6.69 13.04
CA LYS A 125 -5.99 -7.72 14.06
C LYS A 125 -4.59 -7.74 14.67
N THR A 126 -3.56 -7.54 13.83
CA THR A 126 -2.17 -7.56 14.29
C THR A 126 -1.80 -6.27 15.03
N ALA A 127 -2.22 -5.12 14.51
CA ALA A 127 -1.90 -3.82 15.11
C ALA A 127 -2.58 -3.61 16.48
N GLY A 128 -3.81 -4.08 16.63
CA GLY A 128 -4.66 -3.87 17.80
C GLY A 128 -5.57 -2.64 17.63
N GLU A 129 -6.38 -2.37 18.66
CA GLU A 129 -7.45 -1.37 18.62
C GLU A 129 -6.98 0.09 18.46
N HIS A 130 -5.71 0.38 18.70
CA HIS A 130 -5.19 1.74 18.63
C HIS A 130 -4.86 2.19 17.20
N ALA A 131 -4.61 1.25 16.29
CA ALA A 131 -4.22 1.57 14.93
C ALA A 131 -5.44 1.85 14.04
N LYS A 132 -5.33 2.90 13.23
CA LYS A 132 -6.33 3.21 12.19
C LYS A 132 -5.91 2.57 10.87
N ILE A 133 -6.83 1.87 10.23
CA ILE A 133 -6.60 1.30 8.88
C ILE A 133 -7.16 2.26 7.84
N VAL A 134 -6.33 2.64 6.89
CA VAL A 134 -6.69 3.46 5.72
C VAL A 134 -6.48 2.63 4.46
N ILE A 135 -7.53 2.45 3.67
CA ILE A 135 -7.43 1.80 2.36
C ILE A 135 -7.33 2.88 1.30
N ILE A 136 -6.28 2.82 0.49
CA ILE A 136 -6.05 3.70 -0.64
C ILE A 136 -6.35 2.91 -1.91
N SER A 137 -7.27 3.41 -2.74
CA SER A 137 -7.57 2.79 -4.03
C SER A 137 -6.31 2.77 -4.92
N PRO A 138 -6.04 1.68 -5.61
CA PRO A 138 -4.96 1.66 -6.60
C PRO A 138 -5.24 2.69 -7.71
N ILE A 139 -4.18 3.12 -8.38
CA ILE A 139 -4.26 4.01 -9.53
C ILE A 139 -4.99 3.29 -10.66
N HIS A 140 -5.90 3.99 -11.35
CA HIS A 140 -6.57 3.44 -12.53
C HIS A 140 -5.55 3.08 -13.61
N LEU A 141 -5.68 1.87 -14.16
CA LEU A 141 -4.97 1.50 -15.36
C LEU A 141 -5.53 2.31 -16.53
N GLY A 142 -4.65 3.06 -17.21
CA GLY A 142 -5.05 3.92 -18.33
C GLY A 142 -5.53 3.15 -19.56
N LYS A 143 -6.24 3.84 -20.44
CA LYS A 143 -6.52 3.32 -21.79
C LYS A 143 -5.19 3.05 -22.49
N GLY A 144 -5.09 1.89 -23.16
CA GLY A 144 -3.87 1.50 -23.87
C GLY A 144 -2.88 0.64 -23.06
N VAL A 145 -3.19 0.34 -21.82
CA VAL A 145 -2.35 -0.56 -21.00
C VAL A 145 -2.08 -1.92 -21.65
N GLY A 146 -2.85 -2.28 -22.67
CA GLY A 146 -2.67 -3.49 -23.46
C GLY A 146 -2.05 -3.28 -24.84
N GLU A 147 -1.64 -2.05 -25.19
CA GLU A 147 -1.07 -1.74 -26.49
C GLU A 147 0.44 -2.01 -26.52
N GLU A 148 0.99 -2.12 -27.74
CA GLU A 148 2.43 -2.35 -27.95
C GLU A 148 3.25 -1.24 -27.24
N GLY A 149 4.18 -1.65 -26.39
CA GLY A 149 5.01 -0.73 -25.56
C GLY A 149 4.60 -0.61 -24.11
N PHE A 150 3.43 -1.13 -23.71
CA PHE A 150 3.00 -1.25 -22.33
C PHE A 150 3.30 -2.65 -21.74
N ASP A 151 3.05 -2.82 -20.45
CA ASP A 151 3.29 -4.09 -19.78
C ASP A 151 2.19 -5.10 -20.17
N PRO A 152 2.53 -6.18 -20.92
CA PRO A 152 1.55 -7.16 -21.41
C PRO A 152 0.84 -7.92 -20.28
N GLU A 153 1.36 -7.87 -19.06
CA GLU A 153 0.74 -8.52 -17.90
C GLU A 153 -0.64 -7.94 -17.55
N PHE A 154 -0.96 -6.72 -18.02
CA PHE A 154 -2.20 -5.99 -17.67
C PHE A 154 -3.24 -5.89 -18.79
N LEU A 155 -3.13 -6.71 -19.82
CA LEU A 155 -3.88 -6.57 -21.08
C LEU A 155 -5.41 -6.64 -21.00
N SER A 156 -6.02 -7.16 -19.94
CA SER A 156 -7.46 -7.49 -19.96
C SER A 156 -8.34 -6.69 -19.01
N LEU A 157 -7.84 -5.63 -18.35
CA LEU A 157 -8.52 -5.04 -17.20
C LEU A 157 -9.11 -3.63 -17.40
N ILE A 158 -9.33 -3.24 -18.64
CA ILE A 158 -10.03 -1.99 -19.00
C ILE A 158 -11.44 -1.90 -18.38
N HIS A 159 -11.98 -2.98 -17.83
CA HIS A 159 -13.34 -3.07 -17.30
C HIS A 159 -13.46 -3.00 -15.78
N ILE A 160 -12.36 -2.84 -15.04
CA ILE A 160 -12.39 -2.65 -13.60
C ILE A 160 -12.26 -1.16 -13.29
N SER A 161 -13.28 -0.39 -13.59
CA SER A 161 -13.30 1.04 -13.32
C SER A 161 -14.64 1.49 -12.76
N GLU A 162 -14.86 1.24 -11.48
CA GLU A 162 -15.76 2.06 -10.69
C GLU A 162 -14.99 2.52 -9.44
N PRO A 163 -14.96 3.81 -9.13
CA PRO A 163 -14.31 4.28 -7.91
C PRO A 163 -15.11 3.78 -6.71
N THR A 164 -14.58 2.78 -6.03
CA THR A 164 -15.13 2.38 -4.74
C THR A 164 -14.87 3.51 -3.75
N ARG A 165 -15.96 3.99 -3.12
CA ARG A 165 -15.88 4.94 -2.01
C ARG A 165 -14.94 4.39 -0.92
N PRO A 166 -14.20 5.26 -0.22
CA PRO A 166 -13.37 4.82 0.90
C PRO A 166 -14.26 4.09 1.93
N LEU A 167 -13.95 2.82 2.16
CA LEU A 167 -14.57 2.05 3.25
C LEU A 167 -13.83 2.43 4.54
N TYR A 168 -14.49 3.19 5.39
CA TYR A 168 -14.05 3.34 6.78
C TYR A 168 -14.47 2.07 7.53
N ILE A 169 -13.52 1.30 8.00
CA ILE A 169 -13.76 0.20 8.92
C ILE A 169 -13.60 0.79 10.32
N SER A 170 -14.73 0.99 10.99
CA SER A 170 -14.81 1.36 12.41
C SER A 170 -14.61 0.14 13.30
#